data_d6b5a645854d58629187e89e84558cc5
#
_entry.id   d6b5a645854d58629187e89e84558cc5
#
_cell.length_a   1.000
_cell.length_b   1.000
_cell.length_c   1.000
_cell.angle_alpha   90.00
_cell.angle_beta   90.00
_cell.angle_gamma   90.00
#
_symmetry.space_group_name_H-M   'P 1'
#
loop_
_entity.id
_entity.type
_entity.pdbx_description
1 polymer ?
#
loop_
_entity_poly.entity_id
_entity_poly.type
_entity_poly.pdbx_seq_one_letter_code
_entity_poly.pdbx_strand_id
1 'polypeptide(L)'
;MEQSNMRASSGKVTAPAGELASVINGCYQCGKCSAGCPVASEMDLLPHQMVRLGVLGDVERIVSSQSIWLCLTCHTCGARCPNGIDVPALLDHIRHQVVAGKIETQQPQVPAFHTTFMQNVRRFGRVHELSLVGMYKMKTKTWFADMKLGLEMFRKGKMHIMPKFPFGNNAVKEIFKKSSLK
;
A
#
# COMPACT_ATOMS: atom_id res chain seq x y z
N MET A 1 -0.80 17.53 -24.47
CA MET A 1 -1.95 16.61 -24.37
C MET A 1 -1.60 15.36 -25.16
N GLU A 2 -0.99 14.39 -24.52
CA GLU A 2 -0.69 13.11 -25.16
C GLU A 2 -1.03 12.00 -24.17
N GLN A 3 -2.24 11.46 -24.33
CA GLN A 3 -2.70 10.29 -23.60
C GLN A 3 -1.99 9.08 -24.19
N SER A 4 -0.87 8.68 -23.57
CA SER A 4 -0.22 7.42 -23.89
C SER A 4 -1.09 6.25 -23.41
N ASN A 5 -1.72 5.64 -24.39
CA ASN A 5 -2.50 4.43 -24.33
C ASN A 5 -1.59 3.26 -23.91
N MET A 6 -1.40 3.03 -22.62
CA MET A 6 -0.75 1.84 -22.11
C MET A 6 -1.82 0.77 -21.88
N ARG A 7 -1.90 -0.16 -22.83
CA ARG A 7 -2.65 -1.42 -22.68
C ARG A 7 -2.09 -2.17 -21.47
N ALA A 8 -2.89 -2.24 -20.40
CA ALA A 8 -2.63 -3.08 -19.25
C ALA A 8 -2.66 -4.56 -19.67
N SER A 9 -1.60 -5.30 -19.38
CA SER A 9 -1.60 -6.75 -19.45
C SER A 9 -2.45 -7.29 -18.31
N SER A 10 -3.52 -7.98 -18.69
CA SER A 10 -4.64 -8.38 -17.86
C SER A 10 -4.31 -9.47 -16.84
N GLY A 11 -3.88 -9.08 -15.66
CA GLY A 11 -4.13 -9.88 -14.47
C GLY A 11 -5.57 -9.61 -14.02
N LYS A 12 -6.44 -10.61 -14.06
CA LYS A 12 -7.85 -10.44 -13.72
C LYS A 12 -7.99 -10.13 -12.22
N VAL A 13 -8.39 -8.90 -11.89
CA VAL A 13 -8.69 -8.48 -10.53
C VAL A 13 -9.86 -9.32 -10.02
N THR A 14 -9.68 -10.01 -8.90
CA THR A 14 -10.81 -10.68 -8.26
C THR A 14 -11.53 -9.66 -7.37
N ALA A 15 -12.80 -9.43 -7.69
CA ALA A 15 -13.69 -8.67 -6.85
C ALA A 15 -13.74 -9.26 -5.42
N PRO A 16 -14.07 -8.46 -4.40
CA PRO A 16 -14.29 -8.99 -3.06
C PRO A 16 -15.26 -10.17 -3.11
N ALA A 17 -14.90 -11.26 -2.46
CA ALA A 17 -15.73 -12.48 -2.44
C ALA A 17 -16.07 -12.88 -1.00
N GLY A 18 -17.08 -13.71 -0.84
CA GLY A 18 -17.49 -14.24 0.46
C GLY A 18 -18.04 -13.17 1.40
N GLU A 19 -17.63 -13.22 2.66
CA GLU A 19 -18.14 -12.34 3.72
C GLU A 19 -17.90 -10.86 3.43
N LEU A 20 -16.74 -10.51 2.86
CA LEU A 20 -16.42 -9.11 2.50
C LEU A 20 -17.40 -8.56 1.45
N ALA A 21 -17.76 -9.36 0.44
CA ALA A 21 -18.72 -8.96 -0.57
C ALA A 21 -20.12 -8.75 0.05
N SER A 22 -20.57 -9.64 0.94
CA SER A 22 -21.87 -9.52 1.59
C SER A 22 -21.98 -8.25 2.43
N VAL A 23 -20.91 -7.90 3.17
CA VAL A 23 -20.86 -6.70 4.01
C VAL A 23 -20.90 -5.42 3.17
N ILE A 24 -20.09 -5.31 2.11
CA ILE A 24 -20.06 -4.10 1.28
C ILE A 24 -21.35 -3.89 0.47
N ASN A 25 -22.07 -4.96 0.12
CA ASN A 25 -23.35 -4.88 -0.58
C ASN A 25 -24.44 -4.17 0.24
N GLY A 26 -24.31 -4.14 1.56
CA GLY A 26 -25.20 -3.39 2.44
C GLY A 26 -25.04 -1.86 2.37
N CYS A 27 -24.15 -1.33 1.52
CA CYS A 27 -23.88 0.10 1.42
C CYS A 27 -25.01 0.86 0.73
N TYR A 28 -25.67 1.77 1.45
CA TYR A 28 -26.69 2.66 0.87
C TYR A 28 -26.16 4.08 0.53
N GLN A 29 -24.84 4.25 0.45
CA GLN A 29 -24.17 5.45 -0.05
C GLN A 29 -24.47 6.74 0.74
N CYS A 30 -24.63 6.66 2.06
CA CYS A 30 -24.94 7.82 2.92
C CYS A 30 -23.79 8.84 3.08
N GLY A 31 -22.56 8.50 2.67
CA GLY A 31 -21.40 9.39 2.68
C GLY A 31 -20.75 9.65 4.07
N LYS A 32 -21.29 9.09 5.18
CA LYS A 32 -20.75 9.32 6.54
C LYS A 32 -19.27 8.91 6.70
N CYS A 33 -18.87 7.84 6.01
CA CYS A 33 -17.47 7.38 5.98
C CYS A 33 -16.54 8.42 5.37
N SER A 34 -16.97 9.09 4.30
CA SER A 34 -16.17 10.12 3.61
C SER A 34 -16.14 11.44 4.38
N ALA A 35 -17.27 11.84 4.97
CA ALA A 35 -17.35 13.05 5.79
C ALA A 35 -16.46 12.98 7.04
N GLY A 36 -16.08 11.79 7.50
CA GLY A 36 -15.21 11.59 8.64
C GLY A 36 -13.77 11.20 8.30
N CYS A 37 -13.42 11.11 7.04
CA CYS A 37 -12.08 10.70 6.62
C CYS A 37 -11.08 11.84 6.78
N PRO A 38 -9.98 11.67 7.58
CA PRO A 38 -9.01 12.73 7.82
C PRO A 38 -8.21 13.14 6.58
N VAL A 39 -8.18 12.31 5.55
CA VAL A 39 -7.43 12.54 4.29
C VAL A 39 -8.36 12.68 3.08
N ALA A 40 -9.66 12.91 3.31
CA ALA A 40 -10.64 13.00 2.22
C ALA A 40 -10.30 14.08 1.19
N SER A 41 -9.70 15.21 1.61
CA SER A 41 -9.30 16.31 0.72
C SER A 41 -8.25 15.93 -0.31
N GLU A 42 -7.40 14.94 0.02
CA GLU A 42 -6.30 14.49 -0.82
C GLU A 42 -6.67 13.29 -1.69
N MET A 43 -7.85 12.70 -1.43
CA MET A 43 -8.31 11.50 -2.13
C MET A 43 -8.97 11.84 -3.46
N ASP A 44 -8.57 11.15 -4.52
CA ASP A 44 -9.23 11.16 -5.84
C ASP A 44 -10.50 10.29 -5.85
N LEU A 45 -10.55 9.23 -5.02
CA LEU A 45 -11.73 8.43 -4.75
C LEU A 45 -12.04 8.43 -3.26
N LEU A 46 -13.20 8.94 -2.88
CA LEU A 46 -13.65 8.99 -1.49
C LEU A 46 -14.05 7.59 -0.98
N PRO A 47 -14.00 7.33 0.35
CA PRO A 47 -14.34 6.03 0.92
C PRO A 47 -15.67 5.43 0.43
N HIS A 48 -16.77 6.20 0.37
CA HIS A 48 -18.06 5.70 -0.13
C HIS A 48 -18.03 5.33 -1.61
N GLN A 49 -17.24 6.04 -2.42
CA GLN A 49 -17.07 5.74 -3.84
C GLN A 49 -16.26 4.46 -4.04
N MET A 50 -15.21 4.23 -3.24
CA MET A 50 -14.46 2.98 -3.28
C MET A 50 -15.32 1.77 -2.91
N VAL A 51 -16.19 1.91 -1.90
CA VAL A 51 -17.17 0.86 -1.57
C VAL A 51 -18.12 0.62 -2.75
N ARG A 52 -18.62 1.69 -3.39
CA ARG A 52 -19.51 1.56 -4.56
C ARG A 52 -18.83 0.82 -5.72
N LEU A 53 -17.58 1.16 -6.02
CA LEU A 53 -16.82 0.46 -7.05
C LEU A 53 -16.57 -1.01 -6.68
N GLY A 54 -16.31 -1.29 -5.40
CA GLY A 54 -16.19 -2.67 -4.90
C GLY A 54 -17.47 -3.48 -5.08
N VAL A 55 -18.63 -2.90 -4.81
CA VAL A 55 -19.95 -3.51 -5.04
C VAL A 55 -20.20 -3.77 -6.54
N LEU A 56 -19.77 -2.86 -7.39
CA LEU A 56 -19.90 -2.99 -8.84
C LEU A 56 -18.87 -3.94 -9.46
N GLY A 57 -17.88 -4.40 -8.67
CA GLY A 57 -16.77 -5.22 -9.16
C GLY A 57 -15.73 -4.46 -10.00
N ASP A 58 -15.83 -3.11 -10.06
CA ASP A 58 -14.89 -2.25 -10.80
C ASP A 58 -13.64 -1.95 -9.93
N VAL A 59 -12.91 -3.01 -9.63
CA VAL A 59 -11.71 -2.92 -8.78
C VAL A 59 -10.56 -2.26 -9.53
N GLU A 60 -10.53 -2.30 -10.85
CA GLU A 60 -9.50 -1.64 -11.67
C GLU A 60 -9.45 -0.13 -11.42
N ARG A 61 -10.59 0.52 -11.29
CA ARG A 61 -10.66 1.94 -10.94
C ARG A 61 -10.13 2.23 -9.55
N ILE A 62 -10.35 1.34 -8.59
CA ILE A 62 -9.81 1.49 -7.23
C ILE A 62 -8.27 1.37 -7.27
N VAL A 63 -7.73 0.39 -8.01
CA VAL A 63 -6.29 0.16 -8.15
C VAL A 63 -5.60 1.29 -8.90
N SER A 64 -6.29 1.92 -9.85
CA SER A 64 -5.79 3.07 -10.62
C SER A 64 -5.76 4.36 -9.80
N SER A 65 -6.53 4.41 -8.71
CA SER A 65 -6.62 5.56 -7.82
C SER A 65 -5.41 5.63 -6.88
N GLN A 66 -4.99 6.86 -6.55
CA GLN A 66 -4.00 7.07 -5.48
C GLN A 66 -4.60 6.84 -4.08
N SER A 67 -5.91 6.95 -3.93
CA SER A 67 -6.61 6.81 -2.65
C SER A 67 -6.39 5.46 -1.98
N ILE A 68 -6.15 4.39 -2.77
CA ILE A 68 -5.82 3.07 -2.22
C ILE A 68 -4.57 3.11 -1.34
N TRP A 69 -3.59 3.99 -1.65
CA TRP A 69 -2.35 4.14 -0.90
C TRP A 69 -2.40 5.27 0.12
N LEU A 70 -3.27 6.27 -0.06
CA LEU A 70 -3.46 7.37 0.88
C LEU A 70 -4.23 6.97 2.13
N CYS A 71 -5.03 5.92 2.07
CA CYS A 71 -5.82 5.46 3.20
C CYS A 71 -4.92 5.06 4.38
N LEU A 72 -5.09 5.75 5.52
CA LEU A 72 -4.32 5.58 6.74
C LEU A 72 -4.73 4.37 7.59
N THR A 73 -5.72 3.59 7.16
CA THR A 73 -6.25 2.44 7.91
C THR A 73 -6.69 2.81 9.35
N CYS A 74 -7.19 4.03 9.53
CA CYS A 74 -7.57 4.57 10.85
C CYS A 74 -8.93 4.10 11.36
N HIS A 75 -9.68 3.30 10.58
CA HIS A 75 -10.99 2.72 10.87
C HIS A 75 -12.11 3.72 11.22
N THR A 76 -11.89 5.04 11.13
CA THR A 76 -12.92 6.07 11.39
C THR A 76 -14.16 5.88 10.50
N CYS A 77 -13.96 5.46 9.25
CA CYS A 77 -15.05 5.17 8.31
C CYS A 77 -15.92 4.01 8.77
N GLY A 78 -15.34 2.93 9.29
CA GLY A 78 -16.07 1.80 9.86
C GLY A 78 -16.87 2.16 11.11
N ALA A 79 -16.24 2.91 12.03
CA ALA A 79 -16.90 3.40 13.26
C ALA A 79 -18.11 4.32 12.98
N ARG A 80 -18.10 5.03 11.85
CA ARG A 80 -19.20 5.92 11.42
C ARG A 80 -20.24 5.24 10.55
N CYS A 81 -19.96 4.02 10.09
CA CYS A 81 -20.85 3.31 9.17
C CYS A 81 -22.03 2.66 9.94
N PRO A 82 -23.28 3.02 9.62
CA PRO A 82 -24.44 2.40 10.29
C PRO A 82 -24.60 0.91 9.93
N ASN A 83 -24.04 0.48 8.80
CA ASN A 83 -24.06 -0.93 8.38
C ASN A 83 -22.74 -1.66 8.68
N GLY A 84 -21.83 -1.07 9.48
CA GLY A 84 -20.61 -1.72 9.93
C GLY A 84 -19.60 -2.05 8.81
N ILE A 85 -19.66 -1.34 7.68
CA ILE A 85 -18.75 -1.62 6.54
C ILE A 85 -17.33 -1.15 6.86
N ASP A 86 -16.40 -2.07 6.81
CA ASP A 86 -14.97 -1.80 7.01
C ASP A 86 -14.29 -1.50 5.65
N VAL A 87 -14.15 -0.21 5.33
CA VAL A 87 -13.47 0.23 4.10
C VAL A 87 -11.98 -0.14 4.09
N PRO A 88 -11.21 0.01 5.19
CA PRO A 88 -9.86 -0.51 5.28
C PRO A 88 -9.72 -1.99 4.89
N ALA A 89 -10.60 -2.86 5.35
CA ALA A 89 -10.55 -4.28 4.99
C ALA A 89 -10.72 -4.52 3.49
N LEU A 90 -11.62 -3.75 2.84
CA LEU A 90 -11.77 -3.78 1.38
C LEU A 90 -10.46 -3.37 0.68
N LEU A 91 -9.85 -2.27 1.12
CA LEU A 91 -8.64 -1.76 0.50
C LEU A 91 -7.44 -2.68 0.74
N ASP A 92 -7.33 -3.27 1.91
CA ASP A 92 -6.25 -4.21 2.22
C ASP A 92 -6.36 -5.49 1.37
N HIS A 93 -7.58 -5.99 1.16
CA HIS A 93 -7.80 -7.10 0.23
C HIS A 93 -7.25 -6.79 -1.17
N ILE A 94 -7.52 -5.59 -1.68
CA ILE A 94 -7.05 -5.16 -3.00
C ILE A 94 -5.52 -4.92 -2.99
N ARG A 95 -4.98 -4.23 -1.97
CA ARG A 95 -3.54 -4.01 -1.79
C ARG A 95 -2.74 -5.31 -1.80
N HIS A 96 -3.24 -6.35 -1.14
CA HIS A 96 -2.62 -7.66 -1.13
C HIS A 96 -2.49 -8.25 -2.54
N GLN A 97 -3.50 -8.08 -3.39
CA GLN A 97 -3.44 -8.55 -4.78
C GLN A 97 -2.41 -7.77 -5.59
N VAL A 98 -2.31 -6.45 -5.39
CA VAL A 98 -1.31 -5.59 -6.05
C VAL A 98 0.11 -5.99 -5.61
N VAL A 99 0.34 -6.14 -4.31
CA VAL A 99 1.67 -6.51 -3.77
C VAL A 99 2.08 -7.92 -4.21
N ALA A 100 1.12 -8.83 -4.34
CA ALA A 100 1.37 -10.19 -4.86
C ALA A 100 1.69 -10.21 -6.38
N GLY A 101 1.71 -9.04 -7.03
CA GLY A 101 2.01 -8.92 -8.47
C GLY A 101 0.89 -9.40 -9.39
N LYS A 102 -0.32 -9.57 -8.85
CA LYS A 102 -1.49 -10.00 -9.64
C LYS A 102 -2.09 -8.87 -10.46
N ILE A 103 -1.82 -7.62 -10.06
CA ILE A 103 -2.43 -6.42 -10.62
C ILE A 103 -1.38 -5.32 -10.74
N GLU A 104 -1.35 -4.64 -11.87
CA GLU A 104 -0.54 -3.44 -12.06
C GLU A 104 -1.27 -2.22 -11.48
N THR A 105 -0.53 -1.34 -10.82
CA THR A 105 -1.02 -0.08 -10.26
C THR A 105 -0.36 1.09 -10.98
N GLN A 106 -1.04 2.24 -11.03
CA GLN A 106 -0.44 3.48 -11.55
C GLN A 106 0.68 4.03 -10.67
N GLN A 107 0.80 3.54 -9.44
CA GLN A 107 1.84 3.95 -8.50
C GLN A 107 2.75 2.77 -8.12
N PRO A 108 3.54 2.22 -9.06
CA PRO A 108 4.37 1.04 -8.82
C PRO A 108 5.47 1.26 -7.78
N GLN A 109 5.79 2.52 -7.48
CA GLN A 109 6.80 2.85 -6.46
C GLN A 109 6.35 2.46 -5.06
N VAL A 110 5.03 2.53 -4.74
CA VAL A 110 4.52 2.24 -3.40
C VAL A 110 4.65 0.74 -3.06
N PRO A 111 4.12 -0.22 -3.84
CA PRO A 111 4.35 -1.63 -3.58
C PRO A 111 5.83 -2.03 -3.70
N ALA A 112 6.62 -1.35 -4.55
CA ALA A 112 8.05 -1.54 -4.60
C ALA A 112 8.73 -1.15 -3.28
N PHE A 113 8.32 -0.05 -2.66
CA PHE A 113 8.79 0.35 -1.34
C PHE A 113 8.41 -0.67 -0.26
N HIS A 114 7.12 -1.06 -0.19
CA HIS A 114 6.64 -2.04 0.79
C HIS A 114 7.42 -3.36 0.72
N THR A 115 7.59 -3.89 -0.48
CA THR A 115 8.33 -5.16 -0.67
C THR A 115 9.80 -5.01 -0.30
N THR A 116 10.44 -3.89 -0.66
CA THR A 116 11.84 -3.62 -0.33
C THR A 116 12.03 -3.45 1.18
N PHE A 117 11.10 -2.74 1.84
CA PHE A 117 11.11 -2.56 3.28
C PHE A 117 11.04 -3.91 4.02
N MET A 118 10.08 -4.76 3.65
CA MET A 118 9.93 -6.09 4.25
C MET A 118 11.15 -6.99 3.99
N GLN A 119 11.75 -6.94 2.80
CA GLN A 119 12.99 -7.66 2.50
C GLN A 119 14.15 -7.15 3.35
N ASN A 120 14.24 -5.84 3.58
CA ASN A 120 15.26 -5.23 4.42
C ASN A 120 15.14 -5.71 5.87
N VAL A 121 13.92 -5.67 6.45
CA VAL A 121 13.64 -6.19 7.80
C VAL A 121 13.94 -7.69 7.91
N ARG A 122 13.54 -8.48 6.92
CA ARG A 122 13.83 -9.92 6.88
C ARG A 122 15.33 -10.21 6.90
N ARG A 123 16.14 -9.38 6.20
CA ARG A 123 17.59 -9.57 6.08
C ARG A 123 18.34 -9.16 7.34
N PHE A 124 18.00 -7.99 7.91
CA PHE A 124 18.74 -7.37 9.00
C PHE A 124 18.07 -7.50 10.37
N GLY A 125 16.84 -8.00 10.45
CA GLY A 125 16.05 -8.07 11.68
C GLY A 125 15.42 -6.72 12.07
N ARG A 126 15.87 -5.63 11.45
CA ARG A 126 15.37 -4.25 11.59
C ARG A 126 15.64 -3.47 10.31
N VAL A 127 15.03 -2.32 10.18
CA VAL A 127 15.29 -1.44 9.04
C VAL A 127 16.73 -0.92 9.10
N HIS A 128 17.45 -1.09 8.00
CA HIS A 128 18.75 -0.44 7.76
C HIS A 128 18.58 0.58 6.63
N GLU A 129 18.66 1.84 6.97
CA GLU A 129 18.24 2.97 6.12
C GLU A 129 19.02 3.02 4.79
N LEU A 130 20.35 2.92 4.85
CA LEU A 130 21.19 2.97 3.64
C LEU A 130 20.89 1.81 2.69
N SER A 131 20.74 0.59 3.22
CA SER A 131 20.43 -0.56 2.37
C SER A 131 19.00 -0.48 1.82
N LEU A 132 18.05 0.06 2.59
CA LEU A 132 16.68 0.28 2.13
C LEU A 132 16.66 1.26 0.95
N VAL A 133 17.30 2.42 1.10
CA VAL A 133 17.40 3.43 0.04
C VAL A 133 18.11 2.87 -1.19
N GLY A 134 19.23 2.17 -1.01
CA GLY A 134 19.97 1.54 -2.11
C GLY A 134 19.12 0.51 -2.87
N MET A 135 18.52 -0.44 -2.17
CA MET A 135 17.65 -1.47 -2.78
C MET A 135 16.43 -0.86 -3.47
N TYR A 136 15.82 0.16 -2.86
CA TYR A 136 14.66 0.85 -3.44
C TYR A 136 15.04 1.60 -4.72
N LYS A 137 16.14 2.36 -4.71
CA LYS A 137 16.62 3.09 -5.89
C LYS A 137 17.05 2.15 -7.02
N MET A 138 17.63 1.00 -6.69
CA MET A 138 17.90 -0.06 -7.69
C MET A 138 16.62 -0.57 -8.33
N LYS A 139 15.58 -0.82 -7.54
CA LYS A 139 14.31 -1.37 -8.01
C LYS A 139 13.50 -0.37 -8.83
N THR A 140 13.52 0.91 -8.45
CA THR A 140 12.78 2.00 -9.11
C THR A 140 13.58 2.69 -10.22
N LYS A 141 14.87 2.34 -10.41
CA LYS A 141 15.81 2.97 -11.38
C LYS A 141 15.96 4.48 -11.21
N THR A 142 15.73 5.01 -10.01
CA THR A 142 15.76 6.45 -9.69
C THR A 142 17.07 6.86 -9.02
N TRP A 143 18.22 6.50 -9.60
CA TRP A 143 19.55 6.67 -8.98
C TRP A 143 19.88 8.12 -8.60
N PHE A 144 19.49 9.08 -9.42
CA PHE A 144 19.86 10.49 -9.26
C PHE A 144 18.81 11.32 -8.51
N ALA A 145 17.60 10.77 -8.28
CA ALA A 145 16.59 11.46 -7.50
C ALA A 145 17.08 11.60 -6.05
N ASP A 146 16.97 12.81 -5.50
CA ASP A 146 17.28 13.14 -4.10
C ASP A 146 18.77 13.00 -3.69
N MET A 147 19.70 12.93 -4.63
CA MET A 147 21.15 12.86 -4.30
C MET A 147 21.62 14.01 -3.40
N LYS A 148 21.10 15.22 -3.66
CA LYS A 148 21.44 16.41 -2.85
C LYS A 148 20.96 16.25 -1.39
N LEU A 149 19.75 15.75 -1.20
CA LEU A 149 19.17 15.48 0.11
C LEU A 149 19.93 14.35 0.83
N GLY A 150 20.27 13.29 0.10
CA GLY A 150 21.08 12.17 0.64
C GLY A 150 22.45 12.62 1.13
N LEU A 151 23.14 13.47 0.37
CA LEU A 151 24.45 14.01 0.74
C LEU A 151 24.35 14.92 1.99
N GLU A 152 23.29 15.72 2.07
CA GLU A 152 23.05 16.58 3.23
C GLU A 152 22.74 15.76 4.50
N MET A 153 21.96 14.70 4.40
CA MET A 153 21.70 13.77 5.50
C MET A 153 22.97 13.05 5.95
N PHE A 154 23.84 12.69 5.02
CA PHE A 154 25.13 12.07 5.31
C PHE A 154 26.05 13.04 6.06
N ARG A 155 26.16 14.29 5.59
CA ARG A 155 26.95 15.35 6.27
C ARG A 155 26.48 15.63 7.70
N LYS A 156 25.15 15.54 7.93
CA LYS A 156 24.54 15.74 9.26
C LYS A 156 24.66 14.50 10.17
N GLY A 157 25.37 13.45 9.75
CA GLY A 157 25.56 12.24 10.55
C GLY A 157 24.29 11.45 10.88
N LYS A 158 23.20 11.68 10.13
CA LYS A 158 21.91 11.05 10.38
C LYS A 158 21.78 9.64 9.78
N MET A 159 22.76 9.20 8.99
CA MET A 159 22.74 7.90 8.32
C MET A 159 23.82 6.99 8.93
N HIS A 160 23.39 5.84 9.46
CA HIS A 160 24.30 4.84 9.99
C HIS A 160 24.78 3.94 8.85
N ILE A 161 26.12 3.90 8.63
CA ILE A 161 26.74 3.12 7.54
C ILE A 161 26.73 1.63 7.87
N MET A 162 26.93 1.26 9.14
CA MET A 162 26.97 -0.14 9.54
C MET A 162 25.61 -0.62 10.07
N PRO A 163 25.12 -1.75 9.55
CA PRO A 163 23.90 -2.35 10.07
C PRO A 163 24.12 -2.83 11.51
N LYS A 164 23.34 -2.30 12.45
CA LYS A 164 23.31 -2.82 13.81
C LYS A 164 22.37 -4.03 13.83
N PHE A 165 22.91 -5.22 13.99
CA PHE A 165 22.12 -6.43 14.13
C PHE A 165 21.52 -6.47 15.57
N PRO A 166 20.19 -6.48 15.73
CA PRO A 166 19.59 -6.60 17.04
C PRO A 166 19.81 -8.01 17.61
N PHE A 167 19.95 -8.07 18.93
CA PHE A 167 19.84 -9.34 19.65
C PHE A 167 18.47 -9.96 19.33
N GLY A 168 18.42 -11.21 18.80
CA GLY A 168 17.16 -11.85 18.42
C GLY A 168 16.82 -11.85 16.93
N ASN A 169 17.77 -11.55 16.04
CA ASN A 169 17.58 -11.61 14.58
C ASN A 169 16.97 -12.97 14.12
N ASN A 170 17.23 -14.05 14.86
CA ASN A 170 16.66 -15.38 14.59
C ASN A 170 15.13 -15.42 14.81
N ALA A 171 14.61 -14.73 15.82
CA ALA A 171 13.17 -14.65 16.07
C ALA A 171 12.44 -13.95 14.91
N VAL A 172 13.00 -12.86 14.39
CA VAL A 172 12.43 -12.17 13.21
C VAL A 172 12.44 -13.10 12.00
N LYS A 173 13.53 -13.81 11.74
CA LYS A 173 13.61 -14.79 10.64
C LYS A 173 12.60 -15.92 10.79
N GLU A 174 12.35 -16.39 12.01
CA GLU A 174 11.32 -17.41 12.27
C GLU A 174 9.90 -16.89 12.01
N ILE A 175 9.60 -15.64 12.39
CA ILE A 175 8.32 -15.00 12.07
C ILE A 175 8.10 -14.99 10.56
N PHE A 176 9.10 -14.55 9.79
CA PHE A 176 9.03 -14.56 8.33
C PHE A 176 8.93 -15.97 7.72
N LYS A 177 9.50 -16.98 8.39
CA LYS A 177 9.41 -18.38 7.95
C LYS A 177 8.03 -18.97 8.22
N LYS A 178 7.39 -18.58 9.32
CA LYS A 178 6.04 -19.01 9.71
C LYS A 178 4.93 -18.23 8.99
N SER A 179 5.15 -16.92 8.75
CA SER A 179 4.26 -16.14 7.90
C SER A 179 4.48 -16.56 6.46
N SER A 180 3.42 -16.91 5.74
CA SER A 180 3.46 -17.28 4.32
C SER A 180 3.82 -16.12 3.36
N LEU A 181 4.43 -15.07 3.86
CA LEU A 181 4.98 -13.95 3.11
C LEU A 181 6.28 -14.41 2.41
N LYS A 182 6.09 -14.93 1.21
CA LYS A 182 7.18 -15.24 0.27
C LYS A 182 7.66 -13.99 -0.45
#